data_06c7fd99a1a74faf7ab1195e75a81648
#
_entry.id   06c7fd99a1a74faf7ab1195e75a81648
#
_cell.length_a   1.000
_cell.length_b   1.000
_cell.length_c   1.000
_cell.angle_alpha   90.00
_cell.angle_beta   90.00
_cell.angle_gamma   90.00
#
_symmetry.space_group_name_H-M   'P 1'
#
loop_
_entity.id
_entity.type
_entity.pdbx_description
1 polymer ?
#
loop_
_entity_poly.entity_id
_entity_poly.type
_entity_poly.pdbx_seq_one_letter_code
_entity_poly.pdbx_strand_id
1 'polypeptide(L)'
;MSETRSEARITLAHEGAATVETGLPVLDHLVAELARAGRFRVALEVAPGSADEAVTAAGRALGRAVTARLDAGSGWAMLPADEALALVALEHAAEGRLVTNVDFSDERVGGVTTDVAARFLEALAVEASINLHVRLVEGTDPQHVLAAIFKAVGAALGQALRPVQPDVEEAV
;
A
#
# COMPACT_ATOMS: atom_id res chain seq x y z
N MET A 1 -11.30 -6.72 -29.84
CA MET A 1 -11.70 -6.58 -28.41
C MET A 1 -10.50 -6.10 -27.61
N SER A 2 -10.57 -4.91 -27.04
CA SER A 2 -9.56 -4.49 -26.07
C SER A 2 -9.87 -5.22 -24.76
N GLU A 3 -8.99 -6.09 -24.33
CA GLU A 3 -9.06 -6.63 -22.98
C GLU A 3 -8.91 -5.46 -21.99
N THR A 4 -9.93 -5.25 -21.15
CA THR A 4 -9.85 -4.28 -20.07
C THR A 4 -8.80 -4.78 -19.09
N ARG A 5 -7.66 -4.15 -19.08
CA ARG A 5 -6.53 -4.52 -18.21
C ARG A 5 -6.57 -3.68 -16.94
N SER A 6 -6.32 -4.32 -15.81
CA SER A 6 -6.14 -3.58 -14.55
C SER A 6 -4.87 -2.73 -14.63
N GLU A 7 -4.99 -1.46 -14.32
CA GLU A 7 -3.90 -0.48 -14.45
C GLU A 7 -3.89 0.47 -13.25
N ALA A 8 -2.69 0.83 -12.82
CA ALA A 8 -2.48 1.86 -11.82
C ALA A 8 -1.45 2.88 -12.30
N ARG A 9 -1.66 4.13 -11.90
CA ARG A 9 -0.71 5.23 -12.11
C ARG A 9 -0.43 5.92 -10.80
N ILE A 10 0.84 6.22 -10.56
CA ILE A 10 1.29 6.94 -9.37
C ILE A 10 2.00 8.21 -9.81
N THR A 11 1.65 9.32 -9.16
CA THR A 11 2.32 10.61 -9.36
C THR A 11 2.62 11.20 -7.99
N LEU A 12 3.87 11.58 -7.76
CA LEU A 12 4.26 12.27 -6.54
C LEU A 12 3.54 13.63 -6.46
N ALA A 13 3.06 13.98 -5.29
CA ALA A 13 2.26 15.17 -5.08
C ALA A 13 2.52 15.78 -3.69
N HIS A 14 2.15 17.02 -3.52
CA HIS A 14 2.20 17.68 -2.22
C HIS A 14 1.12 17.15 -1.29
N GLU A 15 -0.09 16.97 -1.84
CA GLU A 15 -1.21 16.33 -1.17
C GLU A 15 -1.59 15.05 -1.91
N GLY A 16 -1.71 13.96 -1.16
CA GLY A 16 -2.08 12.67 -1.72
C GLY A 16 -3.58 12.57 -1.97
N ALA A 17 -3.93 11.88 -3.02
CA ALA A 17 -5.32 11.58 -3.37
C ALA A 17 -5.39 10.27 -4.16
N ALA A 18 -6.55 9.65 -4.15
CA ALA A 18 -6.77 8.44 -4.93
C ALA A 18 -8.07 8.51 -5.70
N THR A 19 -8.03 8.05 -6.94
CA THR A 19 -9.20 7.70 -7.74
C THR A 19 -9.13 6.20 -7.95
N VAL A 20 -9.98 5.46 -7.24
CA VAL A 20 -9.86 4.00 -7.13
C VAL A 20 -11.21 3.37 -7.38
N GLU A 21 -11.25 2.42 -8.29
CA GLU A 21 -12.44 1.65 -8.63
C GLU A 21 -12.10 0.15 -8.67
N THR A 22 -12.07 -0.48 -7.49
CA THR A 22 -11.84 -1.92 -7.37
C THR A 22 -13.14 -2.72 -7.35
N GLY A 23 -14.27 -2.05 -7.12
CA GLY A 23 -15.54 -2.70 -6.82
C GLY A 23 -15.69 -3.09 -5.34
N LEU A 24 -14.70 -2.83 -4.52
CA LEU A 24 -14.69 -3.09 -3.07
C LEU A 24 -14.49 -1.77 -2.32
N PRO A 25 -15.57 -1.16 -1.79
CA PRO A 25 -15.50 0.17 -1.18
C PRO A 25 -14.51 0.29 -0.02
N VAL A 26 -14.36 -0.76 0.78
CA VAL A 26 -13.39 -0.78 1.88
C VAL A 26 -11.96 -0.72 1.34
N LEU A 27 -11.64 -1.49 0.32
CA LEU A 27 -10.32 -1.46 -0.31
C LEU A 27 -10.06 -0.10 -0.97
N ASP A 28 -11.05 0.48 -1.63
CA ASP A 28 -10.95 1.81 -2.23
C ASP A 28 -10.62 2.87 -1.17
N HIS A 29 -11.27 2.81 -0.01
CA HIS A 29 -11.00 3.68 1.13
C HIS A 29 -9.58 3.49 1.67
N LEU A 30 -9.14 2.25 1.85
CA LEU A 30 -7.80 1.94 2.35
C LEU A 30 -6.70 2.42 1.40
N VAL A 31 -6.88 2.25 0.10
CA VAL A 31 -5.95 2.77 -0.91
C VAL A 31 -5.91 4.31 -0.89
N ALA A 32 -7.05 4.96 -0.65
CA ALA A 32 -7.08 6.41 -0.48
C ALA A 32 -6.28 6.88 0.76
N GLU A 33 -6.40 6.16 1.88
CA GLU A 33 -5.59 6.43 3.08
C GLU A 33 -4.09 6.27 2.79
N LEU A 34 -3.72 5.22 2.08
CA LEU A 34 -2.36 4.95 1.64
C LEU A 34 -1.79 6.10 0.79
N ALA A 35 -2.55 6.55 -0.20
CA ALA A 35 -2.14 7.64 -1.09
C ALA A 35 -1.96 8.97 -0.33
N ARG A 36 -2.88 9.29 0.57
CA ARG A 36 -2.78 10.50 1.40
C ARG A 36 -1.55 10.50 2.28
N ALA A 37 -1.31 9.42 2.99
CA ALA A 37 -0.16 9.30 3.88
C ALA A 37 1.18 9.33 3.12
N GLY A 38 1.20 8.76 1.91
CA GLY A 38 2.39 8.71 1.07
C GLY A 38 2.65 9.99 0.27
N ARG A 39 1.72 10.91 0.26
CA ARG A 39 1.80 12.14 -0.54
C ARG A 39 2.05 11.84 -2.02
N PHE A 40 1.21 10.99 -2.58
CA PHE A 40 1.16 10.72 -4.01
C PHE A 40 -0.29 10.55 -4.47
N ARG A 41 -0.50 10.73 -5.75
CA ARG A 41 -1.79 10.48 -6.37
C ARG A 41 -1.79 9.10 -6.99
N VAL A 42 -2.85 8.37 -6.76
CA VAL A 42 -3.09 7.04 -7.33
C VAL A 42 -4.33 7.10 -8.19
N ALA A 43 -4.22 6.64 -9.42
CA ALA A 43 -5.35 6.27 -10.24
C ALA A 43 -5.29 4.76 -10.45
N LEU A 44 -6.31 4.04 -10.02
CA LEU A 44 -6.36 2.59 -10.07
C LEU A 44 -7.69 2.12 -10.65
N GLU A 45 -7.64 1.46 -11.79
CA GLU A 45 -8.76 0.77 -12.42
C GLU A 45 -8.51 -0.73 -12.38
N VAL A 46 -9.53 -1.48 -12.03
CA VAL A 46 -9.47 -2.93 -11.99
C VAL A 46 -10.44 -3.51 -13.02
N ALA A 47 -9.97 -4.44 -13.83
CA ALA A 47 -10.79 -5.14 -14.81
C ALA A 47 -11.93 -5.90 -14.11
N PRO A 48 -13.12 -6.02 -14.76
CA PRO A 48 -14.22 -6.80 -14.22
C PRO A 48 -13.82 -8.24 -13.91
N GLY A 49 -14.29 -8.75 -12.77
CA GLY A 49 -13.99 -10.09 -12.29
C GLY A 49 -14.62 -10.37 -10.94
N SER A 50 -14.29 -11.50 -10.36
CA SER A 50 -14.70 -11.81 -8.97
C SER A 50 -14.01 -10.86 -7.98
N ALA A 51 -14.54 -10.78 -6.76
CA ALA A 51 -13.92 -9.98 -5.69
C ALA A 51 -12.47 -10.41 -5.40
N ASP A 52 -12.22 -11.73 -5.39
CA ASP A 52 -10.87 -12.28 -5.16
C ASP A 52 -9.90 -11.90 -6.29
N GLU A 53 -10.35 -11.98 -7.53
CA GLU A 53 -9.55 -11.54 -8.69
C GLU A 53 -9.29 -10.04 -8.65
N ALA A 54 -10.27 -9.23 -8.26
CA ALA A 54 -10.14 -7.78 -8.16
C ALA A 54 -9.09 -7.37 -7.13
N VAL A 55 -9.05 -8.02 -5.98
CA VAL A 55 -8.07 -7.75 -4.92
C VAL A 55 -6.65 -8.00 -5.40
N THR A 56 -6.42 -9.17 -5.98
CA THR A 56 -5.09 -9.55 -6.52
C THR A 56 -4.68 -8.64 -7.67
N ALA A 57 -5.60 -8.36 -8.58
CA ALA A 57 -5.35 -7.48 -9.73
C ALA A 57 -5.03 -6.04 -9.29
N ALA A 58 -5.71 -5.52 -8.28
CA ALA A 58 -5.45 -4.20 -7.72
C ALA A 58 -4.04 -4.12 -7.10
N GLY A 59 -3.68 -5.12 -6.28
CA GLY A 59 -2.35 -5.18 -5.67
C GLY A 59 -1.23 -5.27 -6.71
N ARG A 60 -1.40 -6.11 -7.72
CA ARG A 60 -0.44 -6.24 -8.83
C ARG A 60 -0.30 -4.96 -9.64
N ALA A 61 -1.42 -4.33 -9.99
CA ALA A 61 -1.40 -3.10 -10.78
C ALA A 61 -0.67 -1.97 -10.03
N LEU A 62 -0.97 -1.80 -8.74
CA LEU A 62 -0.27 -0.82 -7.91
C LEU A 62 1.21 -1.19 -7.74
N GLY A 63 1.53 -2.46 -7.56
CA GLY A 63 2.91 -2.94 -7.47
C GLY A 63 3.73 -2.64 -8.72
N ARG A 64 3.17 -2.83 -9.90
CA ARG A 64 3.83 -2.47 -11.17
C ARG A 64 4.12 -0.96 -11.25
N ALA A 65 3.16 -0.14 -10.83
CA ALA A 65 3.34 1.31 -10.80
C ALA A 65 4.43 1.74 -9.80
N VAL A 66 4.49 1.08 -8.66
CA VAL A 66 5.54 1.30 -7.63
C VAL A 66 6.91 0.92 -8.18
N THR A 67 7.05 -0.29 -8.73
CA THR A 67 8.32 -0.77 -9.29
C THR A 67 8.90 0.20 -10.33
N ALA A 68 8.07 0.76 -11.17
CA ALA A 68 8.50 1.69 -12.20
C ALA A 68 9.07 3.01 -11.65
N ARG A 69 8.82 3.30 -10.37
CA ARG A 69 9.17 4.59 -9.75
C ARG A 69 9.99 4.49 -8.47
N LEU A 70 10.40 3.29 -8.06
CA LEU A 70 11.28 3.14 -6.90
C LEU A 70 12.63 3.82 -7.16
N ASP A 71 12.97 4.81 -6.34
CA ASP A 71 14.18 5.59 -6.47
C ASP A 71 15.10 5.37 -5.26
N ALA A 72 14.65 5.70 -4.04
CA ALA A 72 15.41 5.44 -2.83
C ALA A 72 15.51 3.94 -2.49
N GLY A 73 14.52 3.15 -2.90
CA GLY A 73 14.50 1.70 -2.71
C GLY A 73 14.12 1.23 -1.30
N SER A 74 13.97 2.12 -0.34
CA SER A 74 13.57 1.81 1.03
C SER A 74 12.75 2.90 1.68
N GLY A 75 12.00 2.54 2.69
CA GLY A 75 11.21 3.46 3.48
C GLY A 75 10.68 2.80 4.74
N TRP A 76 10.32 3.59 5.73
CA TRP A 76 9.67 3.11 6.94
C TRP A 76 8.79 4.19 7.54
N ALA A 77 7.75 3.76 8.25
CA ALA A 77 6.87 4.68 8.95
C ALA A 77 6.18 3.96 10.11
N MET A 78 5.90 4.70 11.16
CA MET A 78 5.05 4.26 12.26
C MET A 78 3.92 5.27 12.39
N LEU A 79 2.69 4.86 12.11
CA LEU A 79 1.53 5.74 12.08
C LEU A 79 0.35 5.18 12.87
N PRO A 80 -0.38 6.06 13.55
CA PRO A 80 -1.58 5.70 14.29
C PRO A 80 -2.86 5.86 13.46
N ALA A 81 -3.87 5.11 13.87
CA ALA A 81 -5.27 5.37 13.53
C ALA A 81 -6.09 5.01 14.80
N ASP A 82 -6.64 6.02 15.46
CA ASP A 82 -7.27 5.89 16.76
C ASP A 82 -6.34 5.16 17.77
N GLU A 83 -6.78 4.04 18.36
CA GLU A 83 -5.95 3.26 19.31
C GLU A 83 -4.95 2.34 18.61
N ALA A 84 -5.04 2.17 17.30
CA ALA A 84 -4.13 1.31 16.56
C ALA A 84 -2.84 2.05 16.18
N LEU A 85 -1.74 1.33 16.23
CA LEU A 85 -0.42 1.82 15.83
C LEU A 85 0.27 0.74 15.02
N ALA A 86 0.68 1.07 13.80
CA ALA A 86 1.36 0.15 12.89
C ALA A 86 2.75 0.67 12.49
N LEU A 87 3.70 -0.25 12.41
CA LEU A 87 5.04 -0.02 11.88
C LEU A 87 5.17 -0.75 10.55
N VAL A 88 5.61 -0.04 9.54
CA VAL A 88 5.92 -0.59 8.22
C VAL A 88 7.35 -0.24 7.85
N ALA A 89 8.08 -1.21 7.36
CA ALA A 89 9.40 -1.03 6.77
C ALA A 89 9.47 -1.81 5.46
N LEU A 90 10.05 -1.23 4.44
CA LEU A 90 10.19 -1.88 3.15
C LEU A 90 11.54 -1.57 2.51
N GLU A 91 12.00 -2.50 1.71
CA GLU A 91 13.20 -2.38 0.92
C GLU A 91 13.06 -3.12 -0.40
N HIS A 92 13.79 -2.69 -1.40
CA HIS A 92 13.88 -3.41 -2.68
C HIS A 92 14.46 -4.82 -2.46
N ALA A 93 13.87 -5.81 -3.12
CA ALA A 93 14.31 -7.20 -3.07
C ALA A 93 14.10 -7.87 -4.43
N ALA A 94 14.94 -8.84 -4.76
CA ALA A 94 14.79 -9.60 -6.00
C ALA A 94 13.47 -10.37 -6.07
N GLU A 95 13.03 -10.90 -4.93
CA GLU A 95 11.72 -11.54 -4.76
C GLU A 95 10.97 -10.85 -3.63
N GLY A 96 9.92 -10.11 -3.99
CA GLY A 96 9.11 -9.41 -3.01
C GLY A 96 8.21 -10.33 -2.20
N ARG A 97 7.94 -9.94 -0.97
CA ARG A 97 7.00 -10.67 -0.09
C ARG A 97 6.48 -9.79 1.02
N LEU A 98 5.34 -10.19 1.57
CA LEU A 98 4.80 -9.63 2.80
C LEU A 98 5.30 -10.44 4.01
N VAL A 99 5.89 -9.74 4.98
CA VAL A 99 6.28 -10.30 6.28
C VAL A 99 5.50 -9.58 7.37
N THR A 100 4.68 -10.29 8.13
CA THR A 100 3.80 -9.65 9.10
C THR A 100 3.56 -10.51 10.35
N ASN A 101 3.33 -9.85 11.49
CA ASN A 101 2.85 -10.48 12.71
C ASN A 101 1.32 -10.35 12.87
N VAL A 102 0.64 -9.72 11.91
CA VAL A 102 -0.80 -9.49 11.99
C VAL A 102 -1.55 -10.75 11.54
N ASP A 103 -2.52 -11.16 12.35
CA ASP A 103 -3.47 -12.17 11.93
C ASP A 103 -4.64 -11.50 11.20
N PHE A 104 -4.73 -11.76 9.91
CA PHE A 104 -5.78 -11.21 9.05
C PHE A 104 -6.96 -12.17 8.82
N SER A 105 -6.99 -13.34 9.48
CA SER A 105 -7.81 -14.46 9.03
C SER A 105 -9.29 -14.40 9.40
N ASP A 106 -9.69 -13.72 10.48
CA ASP A 106 -11.00 -13.92 11.09
C ASP A 106 -11.86 -12.67 11.28
N GLU A 107 -11.39 -11.50 10.91
CA GLU A 107 -12.10 -10.25 11.16
C GLU A 107 -12.81 -9.73 9.91
N ARG A 108 -13.92 -9.01 10.11
CA ARG A 108 -14.63 -8.35 9.01
C ARG A 108 -14.68 -6.85 9.22
N VAL A 109 -14.40 -6.11 8.14
CA VAL A 109 -14.53 -4.66 8.06
C VAL A 109 -15.37 -4.32 6.83
N GLY A 110 -16.51 -3.68 7.04
CA GLY A 110 -17.40 -3.27 5.95
C GLY A 110 -17.85 -4.43 5.03
N GLY A 111 -18.07 -5.63 5.60
CA GLY A 111 -18.47 -6.82 4.85
C GLY A 111 -17.33 -7.55 4.15
N VAL A 112 -16.10 -7.05 4.22
CA VAL A 112 -14.89 -7.64 3.64
C VAL A 112 -14.05 -8.24 4.76
N THR A 113 -13.49 -9.44 4.54
CA THR A 113 -12.60 -10.07 5.51
C THR A 113 -11.22 -9.42 5.51
N THR A 114 -10.54 -9.41 6.65
CA THR A 114 -9.21 -8.78 6.76
C THR A 114 -8.14 -9.48 5.93
N ASP A 115 -8.35 -10.73 5.53
CA ASP A 115 -7.46 -11.43 4.61
C ASP A 115 -7.39 -10.80 3.21
N VAL A 116 -8.41 -10.05 2.81
CA VAL A 116 -8.39 -9.25 1.58
C VAL A 116 -7.26 -8.22 1.62
N ALA A 117 -7.08 -7.55 2.76
CA ALA A 117 -5.98 -6.61 2.95
C ALA A 117 -4.61 -7.31 2.84
N ALA A 118 -4.46 -8.48 3.46
CA ALA A 118 -3.23 -9.26 3.37
C ALA A 118 -2.93 -9.68 1.93
N ARG A 119 -3.91 -10.16 1.19
CA ARG A 119 -3.74 -10.56 -0.22
C ARG A 119 -3.39 -9.38 -1.13
N PHE A 120 -4.00 -8.23 -0.88
CA PHE A 120 -3.65 -6.99 -1.60
C PHE A 120 -2.19 -6.60 -1.34
N LEU A 121 -1.78 -6.56 -0.08
CA LEU A 121 -0.42 -6.17 0.31
C LEU A 121 0.62 -7.17 -0.18
N GLU A 122 0.33 -8.47 -0.17
CA GLU A 122 1.22 -9.50 -0.72
C GLU A 122 1.37 -9.36 -2.23
N ALA A 123 0.29 -9.18 -2.97
CA ALA A 123 0.34 -8.96 -4.41
C ALA A 123 1.12 -7.68 -4.75
N LEU A 124 0.92 -6.62 -3.98
CA LEU A 124 1.68 -5.37 -4.09
C LEU A 124 3.18 -5.63 -3.88
N ALA A 125 3.55 -6.31 -2.80
CA ALA A 125 4.95 -6.56 -2.45
C ALA A 125 5.67 -7.42 -3.51
N VAL A 126 5.02 -8.46 -4.01
CA VAL A 126 5.57 -9.34 -5.04
C VAL A 126 5.82 -8.57 -6.34
N GLU A 127 4.84 -7.86 -6.83
CA GLU A 127 4.96 -7.11 -8.10
C GLU A 127 5.88 -5.89 -7.98
N ALA A 128 5.92 -5.26 -6.82
CA ALA A 128 6.81 -4.12 -6.57
C ALA A 128 8.26 -4.53 -6.34
N SER A 129 8.54 -5.83 -6.18
CA SER A 129 9.86 -6.35 -5.81
C SER A 129 10.39 -5.71 -4.54
N ILE A 130 9.57 -5.77 -3.48
CA ILE A 130 9.92 -5.25 -2.16
C ILE A 130 9.68 -6.31 -1.08
N ASN A 131 10.53 -6.33 -0.08
CA ASN A 131 10.22 -6.95 1.20
C ASN A 131 9.40 -5.94 2.01
N LEU A 132 8.13 -6.26 2.23
CA LEU A 132 7.20 -5.41 2.95
C LEU A 132 6.97 -6.00 4.34
N HIS A 133 7.54 -5.35 5.34
CA HIS A 133 7.35 -5.71 6.74
C HIS A 133 6.22 -4.88 7.33
N VAL A 134 5.21 -5.54 7.86
CA VAL A 134 4.07 -4.91 8.53
C VAL A 134 3.95 -5.45 9.94
N ARG A 135 4.06 -4.59 10.94
CA ARG A 135 3.89 -4.98 12.33
C ARG A 135 2.82 -4.14 13.00
N LEU A 136 1.89 -4.82 13.62
CA LEU A 136 0.95 -4.19 14.53
C LEU A 136 1.64 -4.02 15.90
N VAL A 137 1.77 -2.79 16.35
CA VAL A 137 2.34 -2.45 17.65
C VAL A 137 1.24 -2.47 18.71
N GLU A 138 0.11 -1.84 18.42
CA GLU A 138 -1.07 -1.80 19.27
C GLU A 138 -2.33 -1.71 18.38
N GLY A 139 -3.45 -2.18 18.91
CA GLY A 139 -4.75 -2.03 18.26
C GLY A 139 -5.62 -3.26 18.42
N THR A 140 -6.92 -3.03 18.57
CA THR A 140 -7.92 -4.10 18.75
C THR A 140 -9.07 -4.00 17.75
N ASP A 141 -9.46 -2.79 17.34
CA ASP A 141 -10.51 -2.60 16.36
C ASP A 141 -9.97 -2.88 14.95
N PRO A 142 -10.51 -3.88 14.22
CA PRO A 142 -10.00 -4.25 12.90
C PRO A 142 -9.98 -3.10 11.89
N GLN A 143 -10.97 -2.21 11.93
CA GLN A 143 -11.03 -1.05 11.05
C GLN A 143 -9.88 -0.08 11.32
N HIS A 144 -9.58 0.19 12.58
CA HIS A 144 -8.48 1.06 12.98
C HIS A 144 -7.12 0.42 12.69
N VAL A 145 -7.01 -0.89 12.89
CA VAL A 145 -5.80 -1.66 12.57
C VAL A 145 -5.49 -1.56 11.08
N LEU A 146 -6.47 -1.81 10.20
CA LEU A 146 -6.29 -1.70 8.76
C LEU A 146 -5.95 -0.27 8.33
N ALA A 147 -6.61 0.73 8.90
CA ALA A 147 -6.32 2.13 8.60
C ALA A 147 -4.88 2.50 8.97
N ALA A 148 -4.41 2.10 10.16
CA ALA A 148 -3.03 2.34 10.59
C ALA A 148 -2.02 1.67 9.67
N ILE A 149 -2.26 0.41 9.27
CA ILE A 149 -1.40 -0.35 8.36
C ILE A 149 -1.30 0.35 7.00
N PHE A 150 -2.42 0.68 6.38
CA PHE A 150 -2.43 1.29 5.04
C PHE A 150 -1.82 2.70 5.05
N LYS A 151 -2.04 3.48 6.10
CA LYS A 151 -1.35 4.77 6.28
C LYS A 151 0.16 4.59 6.36
N ALA A 152 0.62 3.65 7.18
CA ALA A 152 2.05 3.38 7.34
C ALA A 152 2.69 2.83 6.05
N VAL A 153 2.00 1.94 5.32
CA VAL A 153 2.43 1.46 4.01
C VAL A 153 2.58 2.62 3.04
N GLY A 154 1.58 3.49 2.97
CA GLY A 154 1.60 4.68 2.11
C GLY A 154 2.77 5.59 2.41
N ALA A 155 3.00 5.91 3.68
CA ALA A 155 4.11 6.78 4.08
C ALA A 155 5.48 6.16 3.77
N ALA A 156 5.66 4.87 4.01
CA ALA A 156 6.89 4.14 3.67
C ALA A 156 7.13 4.10 2.15
N LEU A 157 6.09 3.82 1.36
CA LEU A 157 6.17 3.87 -0.10
C LEU A 157 6.50 5.27 -0.60
N GLY A 158 5.89 6.30 -0.01
CA GLY A 158 6.17 7.69 -0.37
C GLY A 158 7.64 8.07 -0.19
N GLN A 159 8.30 7.54 0.82
CA GLN A 159 9.75 7.69 1.00
C GLN A 159 10.53 6.95 -0.08
N ALA A 160 10.16 5.70 -0.36
CA ALA A 160 10.86 4.87 -1.34
C ALA A 160 10.74 5.38 -2.78
N LEU A 161 9.65 6.08 -3.09
CA LEU A 161 9.39 6.65 -4.41
C LEU A 161 10.11 7.99 -4.65
N ARG A 162 10.56 8.65 -3.58
CA ARG A 162 11.24 9.94 -3.70
C ARG A 162 12.75 9.74 -3.86
N PRO A 163 13.42 10.63 -4.61
CA PRO A 163 14.86 10.57 -4.72
C PRO A 163 15.51 10.76 -3.34
N VAL A 164 16.61 10.05 -3.11
CA VAL A 164 17.47 10.31 -1.96
C VAL A 164 18.00 11.75 -2.10
N GLN A 165 17.74 12.58 -1.10
CA GLN A 165 18.35 13.91 -1.09
C GLN A 165 19.85 13.72 -0.86
N PRO A 166 20.72 14.31 -1.71
CA PRO A 166 22.13 14.32 -1.41
C PRO A 166 22.36 15.03 -0.08
N ASP A 167 23.24 14.47 0.75
CA ASP A 167 23.67 15.15 1.95
C ASP A 167 24.09 16.55 1.56
N VAL A 168 23.46 17.55 2.15
CA VAL A 168 23.93 18.93 2.01
C VAL A 168 25.22 18.96 2.82
N GLU A 169 26.35 18.81 2.13
CA GLU A 169 27.62 19.19 2.75
C GLU A 169 27.47 20.68 3.11
N GLU A 170 27.34 20.94 4.39
CA GLU A 170 27.48 22.32 4.86
C GLU A 170 28.83 22.81 4.39
N ALA A 171 28.80 23.67 3.41
CA ALA A 171 30.01 24.43 3.03
C ALA A 171 30.41 25.26 4.23
N VAL A 172 31.47 24.83 4.89
CA VAL A 172 32.11 25.60 5.96
C VAL A 172 32.78 26.82 5.39
#